data_b8a675abed9ff6615a43095c0b11691e
#
_entry.id   b8a675abed9ff6615a43095c0b11691e
#
_cell.length_a   1.000
_cell.length_b   1.000
_cell.length_c   1.000
_cell.angle_alpha   90.00
_cell.angle_beta   90.00
_cell.angle_gamma   90.00
#
_symmetry.space_group_name_H-M   'P 1'
#
loop_
_entity.id
_entity.type
_entity.pdbx_description
1 polymer ?
#
loop_
_entity_poly.entity_id
_entity_poly.type
_entity_poly.pdbx_seq_one_letter_code
_entity_poly.pdbx_strand_id
1 'polypeptide(L)'
;DPFVSGNPKASHIDVNTLEADYILVTHAHQDHLLDVEDIARRTNATIISNFEITNHYLEKKLTCHPMNHGGSWNFDFGKLKYTNAIHTSSFPDGSYGGQPGGFIIEGSNKTIYIAGDTALSYDMKLIPLSFNLDLAILPIGDNFTMGVDDAIFASDFIQCDKILGYHFDTFGYIEINREEAKQQFNKKGKELILLEIGEAIEL
;
A
#
# COMPACT_ATOMS: atom_id res chain seq x y z
N ASP A 1 -2.89 2.86 -4.54
CA ASP A 1 -2.10 4.09 -4.38
C ASP A 1 -1.31 4.39 -5.65
N PRO A 2 -1.94 4.75 -6.78
CA PRO A 2 -1.21 4.99 -8.02
C PRO A 2 -0.51 6.36 -8.02
N PHE A 3 0.83 6.30 -8.15
CA PHE A 3 1.71 7.47 -8.27
C PHE A 3 2.72 7.25 -9.41
N VAL A 4 2.29 7.47 -10.63
CA VAL A 4 3.08 7.24 -11.85
C VAL A 4 3.42 8.56 -12.55
N SER A 5 2.41 9.37 -12.90
CA SER A 5 2.61 10.59 -13.69
C SER A 5 3.45 11.65 -12.99
N GLY A 6 3.40 11.71 -11.65
CA GLY A 6 4.22 12.62 -10.83
C GLY A 6 5.55 12.04 -10.35
N ASN A 7 5.81 10.76 -10.62
CA ASN A 7 7.03 10.08 -10.17
C ASN A 7 8.12 10.17 -11.25
N PRO A 8 9.20 10.93 -11.04
CA PRO A 8 10.25 11.09 -12.05
C PRO A 8 10.95 9.76 -12.40
N LYS A 9 10.91 8.78 -11.50
CA LYS A 9 11.50 7.45 -11.74
C LYS A 9 10.55 6.52 -12.50
N ALA A 10 9.26 6.86 -12.62
CA ALA A 10 8.26 6.12 -13.39
C ALA A 10 8.02 6.69 -14.80
N SER A 11 8.85 7.61 -15.29
CA SER A 11 8.68 8.31 -16.57
C SER A 11 8.62 7.40 -17.81
N HIS A 12 9.04 6.14 -17.67
CA HIS A 12 8.98 5.12 -18.72
C HIS A 12 7.64 4.37 -18.76
N ILE A 13 6.74 4.62 -17.80
CA ILE A 13 5.42 4.00 -17.72
C ILE A 13 4.37 5.01 -18.23
N ASP A 14 3.60 4.61 -19.22
CA ASP A 14 2.44 5.40 -19.65
C ASP A 14 1.23 5.04 -18.77
N VAL A 15 0.85 5.95 -17.89
CA VAL A 15 -0.31 5.81 -17.00
C VAL A 15 -1.62 5.54 -17.76
N ASN A 16 -1.72 5.99 -19.01
CA ASN A 16 -2.90 5.78 -19.84
C ASN A 16 -3.05 4.33 -20.34
N THR A 17 -2.03 3.51 -20.21
CA THR A 17 -2.09 2.09 -20.58
C THR A 17 -2.42 1.16 -19.42
N LEU A 18 -2.47 1.69 -18.19
CA LEU A 18 -2.74 0.89 -17.00
C LEU A 18 -4.23 0.53 -16.95
N GLU A 19 -4.55 -0.74 -16.95
CA GLU A 19 -5.92 -1.24 -16.77
C GLU A 19 -6.17 -1.57 -15.30
N ALA A 20 -7.38 -1.29 -14.82
CA ALA A 20 -7.79 -1.56 -13.44
C ALA A 20 -9.30 -1.83 -13.35
N ASP A 21 -9.68 -2.84 -12.60
CA ASP A 21 -11.06 -3.07 -12.14
C ASP A 21 -11.28 -2.42 -10.76
N TYR A 22 -10.22 -2.38 -9.94
CA TYR A 22 -10.24 -1.81 -8.59
C TYR A 22 -9.00 -0.99 -8.33
N ILE A 23 -9.16 0.10 -7.57
CA ILE A 23 -8.08 0.95 -7.09
C ILE A 23 -8.18 1.02 -5.57
N LEU A 24 -7.20 0.44 -4.87
CA LEU A 24 -7.09 0.53 -3.42
C LEU A 24 -6.32 1.81 -3.05
N VAL A 25 -6.86 2.60 -2.13
CA VAL A 25 -6.21 3.82 -1.66
C VAL A 25 -6.06 3.75 -0.14
N THR A 26 -4.83 3.80 0.34
CA THR A 26 -4.51 3.67 1.76
C THR A 26 -4.74 4.95 2.53
N HIS A 27 -4.41 6.10 1.94
CA HIS A 27 -4.54 7.42 2.55
C HIS A 27 -4.48 8.55 1.50
N ALA A 28 -4.73 9.80 1.91
CA ALA A 28 -4.99 10.92 1.00
C ALA A 28 -3.78 11.81 0.70
N HIS A 29 -2.54 11.34 0.85
CA HIS A 29 -1.40 12.11 0.40
C HIS A 29 -1.28 12.08 -1.12
N GLN A 30 -0.71 13.16 -1.69
CA GLN A 30 -0.65 13.36 -3.14
C GLN A 30 0.06 12.23 -3.88
N ASP A 31 1.13 11.68 -3.33
CA ASP A 31 1.89 10.55 -3.88
C ASP A 31 1.17 9.20 -3.77
N HIS A 32 -0.07 9.17 -3.28
CA HIS A 32 -0.96 8.01 -3.25
C HIS A 32 -2.23 8.22 -4.07
N LEU A 33 -2.59 9.48 -4.35
CA LEU A 33 -3.83 9.84 -5.01
C LEU A 33 -3.66 10.30 -6.46
N LEU A 34 -2.45 10.66 -6.88
CA LEU A 34 -2.24 11.50 -8.05
C LEU A 34 -2.93 10.97 -9.31
N ASP A 35 -2.85 9.68 -9.56
CA ASP A 35 -3.39 9.07 -10.78
C ASP A 35 -4.73 8.35 -10.56
N VAL A 36 -5.28 8.37 -9.34
CA VAL A 36 -6.53 7.65 -9.00
C VAL A 36 -7.69 8.08 -9.87
N GLU A 37 -7.92 9.39 -9.98
CA GLU A 37 -9.07 9.93 -10.72
C GLU A 37 -8.99 9.61 -12.21
N ASP A 38 -7.83 9.80 -12.82
CA ASP A 38 -7.64 9.60 -14.26
C ASP A 38 -7.77 8.12 -14.64
N ILE A 39 -7.15 7.22 -13.85
CA ILE A 39 -7.27 5.78 -14.07
C ILE A 39 -8.74 5.35 -13.88
N ALA A 40 -9.39 5.75 -12.77
CA ALA A 40 -10.77 5.36 -12.50
C ALA A 40 -11.75 5.84 -13.58
N ARG A 41 -11.59 7.07 -14.11
CA ARG A 41 -12.43 7.60 -15.19
C ARG A 41 -12.27 6.80 -16.48
N ARG A 42 -11.06 6.44 -16.83
CA ARG A 42 -10.74 5.72 -18.07
C ARG A 42 -11.18 4.27 -18.02
N THR A 43 -10.95 3.59 -16.89
CA THR A 43 -11.19 2.14 -16.77
C THR A 43 -12.54 1.78 -16.17
N ASN A 44 -13.27 2.74 -15.59
CA ASN A 44 -14.44 2.54 -14.72
C ASN A 44 -14.13 1.72 -13.46
N ALA A 45 -12.88 1.72 -13.01
CA ALA A 45 -12.46 1.03 -11.80
C ALA A 45 -13.20 1.51 -10.55
N THR A 46 -13.50 0.60 -9.65
CA THR A 46 -14.07 0.91 -8.35
C THR A 46 -12.96 1.34 -7.38
N ILE A 47 -13.05 2.55 -6.85
CA ILE A 47 -12.12 3.06 -5.83
C ILE A 47 -12.54 2.53 -4.48
N ILE A 48 -11.62 1.87 -3.76
CA ILE A 48 -11.84 1.31 -2.43
C ILE A 48 -10.92 2.02 -1.44
N SER A 49 -11.48 2.62 -0.40
CA SER A 49 -10.72 3.34 0.61
C SER A 49 -11.55 3.57 1.88
N ASN A 50 -11.03 4.41 2.81
CA ASN A 50 -11.80 4.91 3.92
C ASN A 50 -13.00 5.76 3.44
N PHE A 51 -13.92 6.05 4.37
CA PHE A 51 -15.16 6.76 4.07
C PHE A 51 -14.91 8.16 3.50
N GLU A 52 -13.95 8.91 4.02
CA GLU A 52 -13.65 10.29 3.63
C GLU A 52 -13.11 10.36 2.20
N ILE A 53 -12.16 9.49 1.87
CA ILE A 53 -11.59 9.43 0.51
C ILE A 53 -12.64 8.98 -0.50
N THR A 54 -13.44 7.98 -0.17
CA THR A 54 -14.50 7.54 -1.10
C THR A 54 -15.56 8.60 -1.31
N ASN A 55 -15.96 9.37 -0.28
CA ASN A 55 -16.88 10.49 -0.43
C ASN A 55 -16.33 11.57 -1.36
N HIS A 56 -15.05 11.92 -1.24
CA HIS A 56 -14.40 12.86 -2.14
C HIS A 56 -14.52 12.44 -3.61
N TYR A 57 -14.34 11.15 -3.92
CA TYR A 57 -14.45 10.65 -5.29
C TYR A 57 -15.90 10.41 -5.73
N LEU A 58 -16.83 10.11 -4.81
CA LEU A 58 -18.27 10.05 -5.09
C LEU A 58 -18.83 11.43 -5.54
N GLU A 59 -18.37 12.51 -4.92
CA GLU A 59 -18.73 13.89 -5.36
C GLU A 59 -18.27 14.16 -6.80
N LYS A 60 -17.19 13.52 -7.23
CA LYS A 60 -16.68 13.58 -8.62
C LYS A 60 -17.35 12.56 -9.55
N LYS A 61 -18.39 11.87 -9.08
CA LYS A 61 -19.19 10.87 -9.83
C LYS A 61 -18.39 9.64 -10.27
N LEU A 62 -17.41 9.23 -9.46
CA LEU A 62 -16.67 7.98 -9.65
C LEU A 62 -17.30 6.85 -8.84
N THR A 63 -17.11 5.61 -9.28
CA THR A 63 -17.58 4.43 -8.56
C THR A 63 -16.67 4.15 -7.36
N CYS A 64 -17.25 4.05 -6.17
CA CYS A 64 -16.50 3.85 -4.94
C CYS A 64 -17.14 2.81 -4.04
N HIS A 65 -16.31 2.14 -3.23
CA HIS A 65 -16.75 1.28 -2.14
C HIS A 65 -16.08 1.73 -0.83
N PRO A 66 -16.84 2.35 0.10
CA PRO A 66 -16.29 2.80 1.36
C PRO A 66 -16.04 1.64 2.32
N MET A 67 -14.90 1.70 3.00
CA MET A 67 -14.54 0.81 4.10
C MET A 67 -14.16 1.61 5.34
N ASN A 68 -13.94 0.95 6.45
CA ASN A 68 -13.32 1.53 7.62
C ASN A 68 -12.53 0.46 8.37
N HIS A 69 -11.65 0.88 9.28
CA HIS A 69 -10.74 0.02 10.04
C HIS A 69 -11.47 -1.17 10.68
N GLY A 70 -10.89 -2.36 10.49
CA GLY A 70 -11.49 -3.61 10.98
C GLY A 70 -12.61 -4.17 10.11
N GLY A 71 -13.15 -3.40 9.16
CA GLY A 71 -14.15 -3.85 8.20
C GLY A 71 -13.59 -4.83 7.17
N SER A 72 -14.46 -5.69 6.65
CA SER A 72 -14.14 -6.60 5.54
C SER A 72 -15.29 -6.66 4.56
N TRP A 73 -14.98 -6.91 3.29
CA TRP A 73 -15.96 -7.10 2.23
C TRP A 73 -15.50 -8.17 1.23
N ASN A 74 -16.43 -8.90 0.64
CA ASN A 74 -16.13 -9.86 -0.42
C ASN A 74 -16.34 -9.20 -1.77
N PHE A 75 -15.26 -9.16 -2.56
CA PHE A 75 -15.26 -8.76 -3.95
C PHE A 75 -15.09 -10.00 -4.84
N ASP A 76 -15.16 -9.86 -6.14
CA ASP A 76 -14.95 -10.96 -7.10
C ASP A 76 -13.50 -11.47 -7.12
N PHE A 77 -12.52 -10.61 -6.77
CA PHE A 77 -11.12 -10.99 -6.61
C PHE A 77 -10.80 -11.69 -5.27
N GLY A 78 -11.73 -11.71 -4.32
CA GLY A 78 -11.52 -12.28 -2.99
C GLY A 78 -12.03 -11.38 -1.87
N LYS A 79 -11.65 -11.70 -0.64
CA LYS A 79 -12.02 -10.91 0.54
C LYS A 79 -10.97 -9.83 0.82
N LEU A 80 -11.44 -8.63 1.01
CA LEU A 80 -10.62 -7.49 1.40
C LEU A 80 -10.91 -7.09 2.85
N LYS A 81 -9.87 -6.85 3.65
CA LYS A 81 -9.98 -6.29 5.01
C LYS A 81 -9.19 -4.99 5.08
N TYR A 82 -9.79 -3.96 5.67
CA TYR A 82 -9.12 -2.68 5.93
C TYR A 82 -8.47 -2.72 7.32
N THR A 83 -7.18 -2.41 7.41
CA THR A 83 -6.35 -2.48 8.63
C THR A 83 -5.93 -1.10 9.09
N ASN A 84 -5.47 -0.98 10.36
CA ASN A 84 -4.90 0.24 10.87
C ASN A 84 -3.54 0.53 10.24
N ALA A 85 -3.24 1.83 10.05
CA ALA A 85 -1.92 2.37 9.79
C ALA A 85 -1.69 3.61 10.65
N ILE A 86 -0.46 3.81 11.11
CA ILE A 86 -0.09 4.99 11.92
C ILE A 86 0.65 5.96 11.01
N HIS A 87 -0.08 6.91 10.48
CA HIS A 87 0.40 7.95 9.57
C HIS A 87 -0.57 9.14 9.59
N THR A 88 -0.34 10.14 8.76
CA THR A 88 -1.29 11.24 8.52
C THR A 88 -2.03 11.02 7.20
N SER A 89 -3.12 11.74 7.00
CA SER A 89 -3.92 11.65 5.78
C SER A 89 -4.65 12.97 5.53
N SER A 90 -4.17 13.71 4.54
CA SER A 90 -4.82 14.93 4.08
C SER A 90 -4.75 15.01 2.56
N PHE A 91 -5.79 15.55 1.94
CA PHE A 91 -5.76 15.88 0.53
C PHE A 91 -4.77 17.02 0.25
N PRO A 92 -4.33 17.21 -1.02
CA PRO A 92 -3.40 18.27 -1.39
C PRO A 92 -3.85 19.69 -1.04
N ASP A 93 -5.16 19.93 -0.90
CA ASP A 93 -5.74 21.19 -0.47
C ASP A 93 -5.76 21.37 1.06
N GLY A 94 -5.24 20.42 1.80
CA GLY A 94 -5.18 20.41 3.26
C GLY A 94 -6.46 19.90 3.94
N SER A 95 -7.49 19.50 3.19
CA SER A 95 -8.69 18.91 3.79
C SER A 95 -8.42 17.51 4.35
N TYR A 96 -9.24 17.10 5.32
CA TYR A 96 -9.07 15.83 6.02
C TYR A 96 -9.38 14.62 5.13
N GLY A 97 -8.43 13.68 5.01
CA GLY A 97 -8.52 12.48 4.18
C GLY A 97 -8.89 11.19 4.95
N GLY A 98 -9.48 11.32 6.14
CA GLY A 98 -9.72 10.16 7.00
C GLY A 98 -8.46 9.66 7.71
N GLN A 99 -8.58 8.60 8.49
CA GLN A 99 -7.43 7.94 9.08
C GLN A 99 -6.78 6.99 8.06
N PRO A 100 -5.43 6.96 7.98
CA PRO A 100 -4.72 6.04 7.08
C PRO A 100 -5.01 4.58 7.43
N GLY A 101 -4.92 3.71 6.44
CA GLY A 101 -5.05 2.29 6.66
C GLY A 101 -4.23 1.49 5.66
N GLY A 102 -4.23 0.19 5.87
CA GLY A 102 -3.69 -0.80 4.95
C GLY A 102 -4.77 -1.78 4.51
N PHE A 103 -4.39 -2.78 3.74
CA PHE A 103 -5.31 -3.78 3.23
C PHE A 103 -4.73 -5.19 3.40
N ILE A 104 -5.60 -6.15 3.72
CA ILE A 104 -5.30 -7.56 3.54
C ILE A 104 -6.21 -8.08 2.44
N ILE A 105 -5.61 -8.64 1.40
CA ILE A 105 -6.30 -9.28 0.28
C ILE A 105 -6.19 -10.79 0.48
N GLU A 106 -7.31 -11.45 0.74
CA GLU A 106 -7.42 -12.90 0.83
C GLU A 106 -8.05 -13.41 -0.48
N GLY A 107 -7.18 -13.77 -1.43
CA GLY A 107 -7.57 -14.34 -2.72
C GLY A 107 -7.83 -15.84 -2.64
N SER A 108 -8.00 -16.49 -3.78
CA SER A 108 -8.29 -17.93 -3.84
C SER A 108 -7.16 -18.81 -3.29
N ASN A 109 -5.90 -18.40 -3.49
CA ASN A 109 -4.72 -19.21 -3.14
C ASN A 109 -3.65 -18.44 -2.37
N LYS A 110 -3.79 -17.13 -2.24
CA LYS A 110 -2.77 -16.26 -1.66
C LYS A 110 -3.39 -15.19 -0.78
N THR A 111 -2.69 -14.86 0.29
CA THR A 111 -3.04 -13.75 1.18
C THR A 111 -1.91 -12.73 1.22
N ILE A 112 -2.22 -11.48 0.88
CA ILE A 112 -1.26 -10.40 0.76
C ILE A 112 -1.64 -9.30 1.75
N TYR A 113 -0.68 -8.80 2.52
CA TYR A 113 -0.84 -7.60 3.32
C TYR A 113 -0.15 -6.42 2.65
N ILE A 114 -0.87 -5.30 2.50
CA ILE A 114 -0.39 -4.01 2.02
C ILE A 114 -0.49 -3.05 3.18
N ALA A 115 0.64 -2.65 3.76
CA ALA A 115 0.64 -1.87 4.99
C ALA A 115 0.15 -0.42 4.80
N GLY A 116 0.29 0.13 3.60
CA GLY A 116 0.20 1.57 3.39
C GLY A 116 1.38 2.30 4.02
N ASP A 117 1.32 3.61 4.09
CA ASP A 117 2.30 4.38 4.84
C ASP A 117 2.00 4.25 6.33
N THR A 118 2.98 3.78 7.08
CA THR A 118 2.80 3.51 8.50
C THR A 118 4.12 3.46 9.26
N ALA A 119 4.08 3.85 10.52
CA ALA A 119 5.08 3.46 11.50
C ALA A 119 4.88 1.99 11.92
N LEU A 120 5.88 1.40 12.57
CA LEU A 120 5.74 0.11 13.26
C LEU A 120 4.67 0.22 14.36
N SER A 121 3.72 -0.71 14.37
CA SER A 121 2.61 -0.71 15.32
C SER A 121 2.36 -2.08 15.93
N TYR A 122 1.96 -2.08 17.20
CA TYR A 122 1.55 -3.31 17.88
C TYR A 122 0.28 -3.94 17.26
N ASP A 123 -0.55 -3.16 16.58
CA ASP A 123 -1.74 -3.67 15.89
C ASP A 123 -1.40 -4.69 14.80
N MET A 124 -0.19 -4.63 14.25
CA MET A 124 0.31 -5.61 13.28
C MET A 124 0.32 -7.04 13.86
N LYS A 125 0.45 -7.21 15.18
CA LYS A 125 0.36 -8.52 15.87
C LYS A 125 -1.04 -9.13 15.85
N LEU A 126 -2.05 -8.37 15.52
CA LEU A 126 -3.42 -8.88 15.38
C LEU A 126 -3.64 -9.62 14.05
N ILE A 127 -2.81 -9.33 13.04
CA ILE A 127 -2.93 -9.90 11.70
C ILE A 127 -2.81 -11.44 11.73
N PRO A 128 -1.75 -12.03 12.32
CA PRO A 128 -1.59 -13.49 12.32
C PRO A 128 -2.62 -14.25 13.17
N LEU A 129 -3.44 -13.55 13.96
CA LEU A 129 -4.56 -14.21 14.67
C LEU A 129 -5.66 -14.68 13.70
N SER A 130 -5.72 -14.12 12.50
CA SER A 130 -6.79 -14.41 11.52
C SER A 130 -6.28 -14.71 10.12
N PHE A 131 -5.03 -14.38 9.80
CA PHE A 131 -4.48 -14.49 8.45
C PHE A 131 -3.09 -15.12 8.48
N ASN A 132 -2.83 -16.03 7.52
CA ASN A 132 -1.49 -16.51 7.18
C ASN A 132 -1.07 -15.80 5.90
N LEU A 133 -0.06 -14.94 5.98
CA LEU A 133 0.37 -14.12 4.85
C LEU A 133 1.37 -14.88 3.97
N ASP A 134 1.17 -14.83 2.66
CA ASP A 134 2.14 -15.30 1.67
C ASP A 134 3.15 -14.19 1.29
N LEU A 135 2.72 -12.93 1.35
CA LEU A 135 3.53 -11.74 1.08
C LEU A 135 3.05 -10.59 1.93
N ALA A 136 3.98 -9.78 2.42
CA ALA A 136 3.67 -8.45 2.95
C ALA A 136 4.39 -7.36 2.16
N ILE A 137 3.68 -6.29 1.85
CA ILE A 137 4.19 -5.09 1.17
C ILE A 137 4.34 -4.02 2.23
N LEU A 138 5.60 -3.71 2.59
CA LEU A 138 5.94 -2.82 3.70
C LEU A 138 6.76 -1.60 3.23
N PRO A 139 6.47 -0.39 3.73
CA PRO A 139 7.33 0.76 3.47
C PRO A 139 8.67 0.59 4.22
N ILE A 140 9.77 0.97 3.56
CA ILE A 140 11.13 0.81 4.09
C ILE A 140 12.00 2.05 3.91
N GLY A 141 11.41 3.17 3.48
CA GLY A 141 12.13 4.41 3.11
C GLY A 141 12.58 5.25 4.30
N ASP A 142 12.16 4.92 5.53
CA ASP A 142 12.42 5.71 6.73
C ASP A 142 11.81 7.12 6.67
N ASN A 143 12.20 8.00 7.59
CA ASN A 143 11.82 9.41 7.72
C ASN A 143 10.31 9.69 7.77
N PHE A 144 9.53 9.21 6.81
CA PHE A 144 8.07 9.39 6.76
C PHE A 144 7.29 8.13 7.14
N THR A 145 7.91 6.96 7.08
CA THR A 145 7.33 5.65 7.35
C THR A 145 8.30 4.79 8.16
N MET A 146 8.06 3.47 8.20
CA MET A 146 9.06 2.54 8.72
C MET A 146 10.35 2.63 7.90
N GLY A 147 11.49 2.50 8.58
CA GLY A 147 12.77 2.15 7.97
C GLY A 147 12.96 0.63 7.90
N VAL A 148 14.13 0.22 7.42
CA VAL A 148 14.48 -1.22 7.24
C VAL A 148 14.40 -2.00 8.55
N ASP A 149 14.91 -1.44 9.66
CA ASP A 149 14.89 -2.11 10.97
C ASP A 149 13.46 -2.32 11.48
N ASP A 150 12.60 -1.29 11.38
CA ASP A 150 11.20 -1.38 11.79
C ASP A 150 10.42 -2.35 10.90
N ALA A 151 10.68 -2.39 9.60
CA ALA A 151 10.05 -3.33 8.68
C ALA A 151 10.44 -4.78 8.98
N ILE A 152 11.66 -5.04 9.46
CA ILE A 152 12.07 -6.35 9.98
C ILE A 152 11.24 -6.72 11.22
N PHE A 153 11.06 -5.80 12.19
CA PHE A 153 10.18 -6.05 13.34
C PHE A 153 8.73 -6.23 12.92
N ALA A 154 8.24 -5.44 11.96
CA ALA A 154 6.90 -5.59 11.42
C ALA A 154 6.70 -6.99 10.83
N SER A 155 7.69 -7.52 10.09
CA SER A 155 7.62 -8.86 9.50
C SER A 155 7.52 -9.95 10.57
N ASP A 156 8.18 -9.78 11.72
CA ASP A 156 8.03 -10.68 12.87
C ASP A 156 6.61 -10.58 13.47
N PHE A 157 6.09 -9.33 13.60
CA PHE A 157 4.76 -9.11 14.17
C PHE A 157 3.65 -9.74 13.33
N ILE A 158 3.75 -9.63 12.01
CA ILE A 158 2.76 -10.19 11.07
C ILE A 158 3.04 -11.65 10.72
N GLN A 159 4.15 -12.24 11.21
CA GLN A 159 4.59 -13.62 10.93
C GLN A 159 4.69 -13.90 9.41
N CYS A 160 5.29 -12.98 8.67
CA CYS A 160 5.54 -13.12 7.24
C CYS A 160 7.03 -12.93 6.95
N ASP A 161 7.65 -13.91 6.31
CA ASP A 161 9.09 -13.88 6.01
C ASP A 161 9.39 -13.38 4.59
N LYS A 162 8.37 -13.27 3.73
CA LYS A 162 8.49 -12.75 2.37
C LYS A 162 7.96 -11.34 2.29
N ILE A 163 8.87 -10.37 2.14
CA ILE A 163 8.55 -8.94 2.18
C ILE A 163 8.88 -8.29 0.84
N LEU A 164 7.93 -7.57 0.27
CA LEU A 164 8.17 -6.63 -0.82
C LEU A 164 8.31 -5.24 -0.21
N GLY A 165 9.53 -4.70 -0.30
CA GLY A 165 9.81 -3.34 0.15
C GLY A 165 9.31 -2.32 -0.88
N TYR A 166 8.64 -1.27 -0.40
CA TYR A 166 8.19 -0.16 -1.24
C TYR A 166 8.36 1.18 -0.52
N HIS A 167 7.93 2.28 -1.14
CA HIS A 167 8.02 3.64 -0.62
C HIS A 167 9.43 4.05 -0.23
N PHE A 168 10.40 3.84 -1.15
CA PHE A 168 11.80 4.22 -1.01
C PHE A 168 12.35 4.80 -2.32
N ASP A 169 13.44 5.53 -2.24
CA ASP A 169 14.22 6.10 -3.38
C ASP A 169 13.48 7.12 -4.26
N THR A 170 12.21 7.44 -4.03
CA THR A 170 11.47 8.41 -4.86
C THR A 170 11.88 9.85 -4.54
N PHE A 171 12.11 10.15 -3.26
CA PHE A 171 12.51 11.46 -2.74
C PHE A 171 13.81 11.33 -1.96
N GLY A 172 14.62 12.41 -1.92
CA GLY A 172 15.94 12.36 -1.26
C GLY A 172 15.90 12.01 0.23
N TYR A 173 14.77 12.22 0.92
CA TYR A 173 14.62 11.84 2.33
C TYR A 173 14.34 10.36 2.58
N ILE A 174 14.03 9.59 1.54
CA ILE A 174 13.68 8.17 1.63
C ILE A 174 14.61 7.29 0.78
N GLU A 175 15.83 7.76 0.52
CA GLU A 175 16.85 6.96 -0.16
C GLU A 175 17.42 5.90 0.78
N ILE A 176 17.55 4.66 0.29
CA ILE A 176 18.09 3.54 1.05
C ILE A 176 19.29 2.89 0.37
N ASN A 177 20.10 2.20 1.15
CA ASN A 177 21.10 1.27 0.61
C ASN A 177 20.42 -0.10 0.40
N ARG A 178 20.00 -0.39 -0.84
CA ARG A 178 19.26 -1.60 -1.21
C ARG A 178 20.00 -2.90 -0.86
N GLU A 179 21.33 -2.95 -1.06
CA GLU A 179 22.13 -4.13 -0.76
C GLU A 179 22.24 -4.39 0.75
N GLU A 180 22.43 -3.33 1.52
CA GLU A 180 22.45 -3.39 2.98
C GLU A 180 21.09 -3.81 3.53
N ALA A 181 19.98 -3.26 3.00
CA ALA A 181 18.63 -3.63 3.38
C ALA A 181 18.38 -5.14 3.16
N LYS A 182 18.71 -5.66 1.97
CA LYS A 182 18.61 -7.10 1.68
C LYS A 182 19.45 -7.94 2.64
N GLN A 183 20.67 -7.51 2.94
CA GLN A 183 21.54 -8.22 3.88
C GLN A 183 20.97 -8.24 5.30
N GLN A 184 20.35 -7.16 5.76
CA GLN A 184 19.75 -7.08 7.09
C GLN A 184 18.55 -8.04 7.21
N PHE A 185 17.65 -8.08 6.23
CA PHE A 185 16.56 -9.05 6.18
C PHE A 185 17.06 -10.49 6.13
N ASN A 186 18.05 -10.80 5.27
CA ASN A 186 18.64 -12.13 5.16
C ASN A 186 19.28 -12.61 6.47
N LYS A 187 19.95 -11.74 7.23
CA LYS A 187 20.51 -12.07 8.56
C LYS A 187 19.42 -12.49 9.57
N LYS A 188 18.16 -12.12 9.32
CA LYS A 188 17.00 -12.49 10.15
C LYS A 188 16.20 -13.66 9.57
N GLY A 189 16.72 -14.30 8.50
CA GLY A 189 16.05 -15.42 7.84
C GLY A 189 14.86 -15.02 6.97
N LYS A 190 14.80 -13.76 6.55
CA LYS A 190 13.69 -13.17 5.77
C LYS A 190 14.13 -12.81 4.36
N GLU A 191 13.19 -12.87 3.42
CA GLU A 191 13.38 -12.46 2.03
C GLU A 191 12.89 -11.02 1.84
N LEU A 192 13.78 -10.11 1.41
CA LEU A 192 13.41 -8.77 0.96
C LEU A 192 13.45 -8.69 -0.56
N ILE A 193 12.30 -8.50 -1.17
CA ILE A 193 12.12 -8.28 -2.60
C ILE A 193 12.09 -6.77 -2.85
N LEU A 194 12.97 -6.28 -3.72
CA LEU A 194 13.00 -4.90 -4.19
C LEU A 194 12.89 -4.94 -5.72
N LEU A 195 11.72 -4.57 -6.22
CA LEU A 195 11.45 -4.50 -7.65
C LEU A 195 11.89 -3.15 -8.23
N GLU A 196 12.29 -3.15 -9.48
CA GLU A 196 12.35 -1.92 -10.24
C GLU A 196 10.91 -1.49 -10.63
N ILE A 197 10.72 -0.19 -10.87
CA ILE A 197 9.38 0.32 -11.22
C ILE A 197 8.92 -0.29 -12.55
N GLY A 198 7.77 -0.95 -12.54
CA GLY A 198 7.23 -1.68 -13.69
C GLY A 198 7.56 -3.18 -13.73
N GLU A 199 8.43 -3.67 -12.83
CA GLU A 199 8.65 -5.11 -12.70
C GLU A 199 7.47 -5.79 -11.99
N ALA A 200 7.32 -7.09 -12.26
CA ALA A 200 6.30 -7.95 -11.67
C ALA A 200 6.92 -9.24 -11.14
N ILE A 201 6.30 -9.78 -10.10
CA ILE A 201 6.62 -11.12 -9.56
C ILE A 201 5.35 -11.98 -9.57
N GLU A 202 5.53 -13.28 -9.70
CA GLU A 202 4.48 -14.28 -9.44
C GLU A 202 4.61 -14.81 -8.01
N LEU A 203 3.46 -15.07 -7.35
CA LEU A 203 3.36 -15.53 -5.97
C LEU A 203 2.89 -16.98 -5.87
#